data_16c1850a1320389bb2e665c5bc355f95
#
_entry.id   16c1850a1320389bb2e665c5bc355f95
#
_cell.length_a   1.000
_cell.length_b   1.000
_cell.length_c   1.000
_cell.angle_alpha   90.00
_cell.angle_beta   90.00
_cell.angle_gamma   90.00
#
_symmetry.space_group_name_H-M   'P 1'
#
loop_
_entity.id
_entity.type
_entity.pdbx_description
1 polymer ?
#
loop_
_entity_poly.entity_id
_entity_poly.type
_entity_poly.pdbx_seq_one_letter_code
_entity_poly.pdbx_strand_id
1 'polypeptide(L)'
;MVIYYKNGDEFYNDNREIIDNNLIENSFFKLNYPAIMGFERKNFCIKIIDNEKYLIALNRDPYNLLLFGDVSLCDKLAYEIYSHNLHINGVLASEDLVNEFCKSYTKYSKFKFDDLFSMGLLVSNEVSDENDAQKASIEDIKLLQDYDKKFHIEIFNEEPKIDHEIIADNYYVYKFNNEIVSCAHKTREEENICSISGVYTNPNYRGKGFARKVVSTIRNEIVKSGKIAYLYVDNNNPISSHLYKSIGFKLLVNRKEVKCIESNIKRVVFAGGCFWCIAGAFYNLDGVLEVYSGYSGGKKVNPSYNEVKSGTTGHMEAIMIEYDSDKITYENLLKTYFENIDPFDGDGQFIDRGSSYQTAVFTNNENQKIIFENIINDIQNKYNKEVKVKLLDENIFNFAEEEHQKFAIKHPDKYKHEEEISGRTKFNKINI
;
A
#
# COMPACT_ATOMS: atom_id res chain seq x y z
N MET A 1 7.68 0.28 20.39
CA MET A 1 6.23 0.54 20.45
C MET A 1 5.70 0.69 19.04
N VAL A 2 4.48 0.22 18.78
CA VAL A 2 3.78 0.42 17.49
C VAL A 2 2.49 1.17 17.76
N ILE A 3 2.17 2.16 16.94
CA ILE A 3 0.94 2.95 17.01
C ILE A 3 0.21 2.77 15.69
N TYR A 4 -1.06 2.35 15.78
CA TYR A 4 -1.99 2.25 14.66
C TYR A 4 -3.00 3.39 14.80
N TYR A 5 -3.08 4.26 13.81
CA TYR A 5 -3.96 5.43 13.87
C TYR A 5 -5.34 5.10 13.31
N LYS A 6 -6.37 5.59 13.97
CA LYS A 6 -7.76 5.36 13.55
C LYS A 6 -8.10 6.05 12.24
N ASN A 7 -7.44 7.16 11.92
CA ASN A 7 -7.59 7.90 10.67
C ASN A 7 -6.36 8.79 10.41
N GLY A 8 -6.35 9.43 9.25
CA GLY A 8 -5.25 10.30 8.85
C GLY A 8 -5.11 11.57 9.67
N ASP A 9 -6.20 12.13 10.20
CA ASP A 9 -6.15 13.34 11.03
C ASP A 9 -5.45 13.07 12.37
N GLU A 10 -5.75 11.93 13.01
CA GLU A 10 -5.06 11.49 14.22
C GLU A 10 -3.56 11.28 13.94
N PHE A 11 -3.23 10.63 12.84
CA PHE A 11 -1.86 10.44 12.38
C PHE A 11 -1.13 11.77 12.15
N TYR A 12 -1.73 12.69 11.41
CA TYR A 12 -1.11 13.97 11.10
C TYR A 12 -0.89 14.80 12.36
N ASN A 13 -1.89 14.88 13.25
CA ASN A 13 -1.80 15.67 14.49
C ASN A 13 -0.69 15.16 15.41
N ASP A 14 -0.51 13.83 15.54
CA ASP A 14 0.57 13.24 16.36
C ASP A 14 1.96 13.39 15.72
N ASN A 15 2.03 13.52 14.39
CA ASN A 15 3.29 13.60 13.65
C ASN A 15 3.51 14.97 12.99
N ARG A 16 2.74 15.98 13.37
CA ARG A 16 2.74 17.30 12.72
C ARG A 16 4.13 17.94 12.68
N GLU A 17 4.84 17.94 13.79
CA GLU A 17 6.20 18.51 13.85
C GLU A 17 7.17 17.76 12.92
N ILE A 18 7.07 16.43 12.86
CA ILE A 18 7.89 15.61 11.98
C ILE A 18 7.61 15.95 10.51
N ILE A 19 6.35 16.03 10.14
CA ILE A 19 5.92 16.26 8.76
C ILE A 19 6.20 17.69 8.32
N ASP A 20 5.82 18.68 9.13
CA ASP A 20 5.92 20.10 8.76
C ASP A 20 7.37 20.62 8.79
N ASN A 21 8.22 20.14 9.73
CA ASN A 21 9.64 20.49 9.75
C ASN A 21 10.44 19.89 8.58
N ASN A 22 9.92 18.83 7.95
CA ASN A 22 10.52 18.18 6.78
C ASN A 22 9.56 18.20 5.58
N LEU A 23 8.84 19.30 5.40
CA LEU A 23 7.71 19.41 4.48
C LEU A 23 8.05 19.06 3.03
N ILE A 24 9.26 19.40 2.56
CA ILE A 24 9.69 19.11 1.18
C ILE A 24 9.74 17.61 0.94
N GLU A 25 10.30 16.85 1.89
CA GLU A 25 10.35 15.38 1.80
C GLU A 25 9.00 14.73 2.07
N ASN A 26 8.19 15.36 2.94
CA ASN A 26 6.93 14.82 3.45
C ASN A 26 5.67 15.43 2.81
N SER A 27 5.81 16.20 1.73
CA SER A 27 4.67 16.80 1.03
C SER A 27 3.60 15.78 0.61
N PHE A 28 4.00 14.56 0.28
CA PHE A 28 3.07 13.48 -0.06
C PHE A 28 2.27 12.98 1.14
N PHE A 29 2.84 12.97 2.36
CA PHE A 29 2.08 12.66 3.56
C PHE A 29 0.94 13.65 3.76
N LYS A 30 1.26 14.95 3.64
CA LYS A 30 0.29 16.05 3.80
C LYS A 30 -0.82 15.99 2.76
N LEU A 31 -0.50 15.57 1.55
CA LEU A 31 -1.47 15.41 0.47
C LEU A 31 -2.41 14.21 0.67
N ASN A 32 -1.94 13.14 1.30
CA ASN A 32 -2.65 11.86 1.34
C ASN A 32 -3.37 11.56 2.66
N TYR A 33 -2.91 12.08 3.81
CA TYR A 33 -3.52 11.76 5.11
C TYR A 33 -5.02 12.09 5.18
N PRO A 34 -5.54 13.19 4.59
CA PRO A 34 -6.97 13.53 4.76
C PRO A 34 -7.92 12.49 4.16
N ALA A 35 -7.42 11.65 3.25
CA ALA A 35 -8.22 10.60 2.62
C ALA A 35 -8.24 9.27 3.41
N ILE A 36 -7.48 9.16 4.50
CA ILE A 36 -7.47 7.96 5.35
C ILE A 36 -8.57 8.08 6.41
N MET A 37 -9.70 7.43 6.17
CA MET A 37 -10.88 7.50 7.04
C MET A 37 -10.90 6.44 8.13
N GLY A 38 -10.05 5.41 8.04
CA GLY A 38 -9.97 4.32 8.98
C GLY A 38 -8.65 3.57 8.89
N PHE A 39 -8.41 2.67 9.87
CA PHE A 39 -7.33 1.70 9.77
C PHE A 39 -7.88 0.45 9.06
N GLU A 40 -7.57 0.32 7.79
CA GLU A 40 -8.10 -0.71 6.90
C GLU A 40 -6.94 -1.41 6.17
N ARG A 41 -7.22 -2.59 5.59
CA ARG A 41 -6.21 -3.39 4.90
C ARG A 41 -5.42 -2.63 3.82
N LYS A 42 -6.07 -1.71 3.10
CA LYS A 42 -5.48 -0.94 1.99
C LYS A 42 -5.20 0.52 2.34
N ASN A 43 -5.81 1.03 3.41
CA ASN A 43 -5.71 2.42 3.83
C ASN A 43 -5.35 2.46 5.31
N PHE A 44 -4.12 2.84 5.62
CA PHE A 44 -3.63 2.80 7.00
C PHE A 44 -2.49 3.78 7.28
N CYS A 45 -2.36 4.14 8.55
CA CYS A 45 -1.22 4.89 9.06
C CYS A 45 -0.63 4.17 10.28
N ILE A 46 0.68 4.03 10.29
CA ILE A 46 1.44 3.34 11.35
C ILE A 46 2.63 4.21 11.76
N LYS A 47 2.94 4.23 13.07
CA LYS A 47 4.20 4.76 13.59
C LYS A 47 4.90 3.69 14.42
N ILE A 48 6.16 3.49 14.12
CA ILE A 48 7.05 2.64 14.91
C ILE A 48 7.94 3.56 15.74
N ILE A 49 8.08 3.25 17.03
CA ILE A 49 8.97 3.99 17.94
C ILE A 49 9.86 2.98 18.66
N ASP A 50 11.16 3.28 18.71
CA ASP A 50 12.14 2.59 19.53
C ASP A 50 13.14 3.61 20.09
N ASN A 51 13.06 3.85 21.40
CA ASN A 51 13.76 4.93 22.09
C ASN A 51 13.48 6.30 21.42
N GLU A 52 14.51 7.01 20.96
CA GLU A 52 14.39 8.30 20.26
C GLU A 52 14.16 8.17 18.75
N LYS A 53 14.20 6.93 18.22
CA LYS A 53 14.00 6.65 16.78
C LYS A 53 12.53 6.47 16.47
N TYR A 54 12.15 6.92 15.30
CA TYR A 54 10.79 6.73 14.76
C TYR A 54 10.81 6.39 13.28
N LEU A 55 9.76 5.70 12.83
CA LEU A 55 9.44 5.49 11.43
C LEU A 55 7.93 5.66 11.27
N ILE A 56 7.52 6.59 10.42
CA ILE A 56 6.12 6.79 10.05
C ILE A 56 5.84 6.21 8.68
N ALA A 57 4.67 5.62 8.54
CA ALA A 57 4.18 4.99 7.33
C ALA A 57 2.74 5.39 7.05
N LEU A 58 2.42 5.72 5.80
CA LEU A 58 1.08 6.00 5.32
C LEU A 58 0.85 5.26 4.01
N ASN A 59 -0.17 4.41 3.97
CA ASN A 59 -0.64 3.74 2.77
C ASN A 59 -2.04 4.20 2.40
N ARG A 60 -2.21 4.56 1.14
CA ARG A 60 -3.49 4.95 0.55
C ARG A 60 -3.63 4.31 -0.83
N ASP A 61 -4.51 3.35 -0.96
CA ASP A 61 -4.81 2.71 -2.26
C ASP A 61 -5.39 3.75 -3.25
N PRO A 62 -4.96 3.79 -4.53
CA PRO A 62 -4.02 2.90 -5.21
C PRO A 62 -2.55 3.35 -5.19
N TYR A 63 -2.18 4.28 -4.33
CA TYR A 63 -0.83 4.83 -4.25
C TYR A 63 0.12 3.93 -3.49
N ASN A 64 1.43 4.20 -3.60
CA ASN A 64 2.47 3.48 -2.91
C ASN A 64 2.58 3.89 -1.44
N LEU A 65 3.05 2.96 -0.60
CA LEU A 65 3.37 3.20 0.81
C LEU A 65 4.43 4.30 0.93
N LEU A 66 4.11 5.34 1.66
CA LEU A 66 5.01 6.43 2.02
C LEU A 66 5.73 6.10 3.31
N LEU A 67 7.06 6.32 3.37
CA LEU A 67 7.89 6.11 4.56
C LEU A 67 8.72 7.35 4.85
N PHE A 68 8.89 7.67 6.16
CA PHE A 68 9.83 8.67 6.63
C PHE A 68 10.30 8.36 8.06
N GLY A 69 11.61 8.40 8.30
CA GLY A 69 12.20 8.16 9.61
C GLY A 69 13.45 7.30 9.59
N ASP A 70 13.67 6.51 10.65
CA ASP A 70 14.89 5.73 10.86
C ASP A 70 14.83 4.36 10.16
N VAL A 71 15.82 4.10 9.31
CA VAL A 71 15.97 2.88 8.52
C VAL A 71 16.00 1.61 9.38
N SER A 72 16.55 1.67 10.60
CA SER A 72 16.66 0.50 11.47
C SER A 72 15.31 -0.06 11.92
N LEU A 73 14.21 0.68 11.72
CA LEU A 73 12.86 0.28 12.10
C LEU A 73 12.08 -0.40 10.95
N CYS A 74 12.68 -0.50 9.76
CA CYS A 74 12.03 -1.09 8.59
C CYS A 74 11.63 -2.56 8.78
N ASP A 75 12.45 -3.37 9.47
CA ASP A 75 12.13 -4.77 9.72
C ASP A 75 10.87 -4.93 10.58
N LYS A 76 10.73 -4.09 11.60
CA LYS A 76 9.55 -4.09 12.46
C LYS A 76 8.30 -3.65 11.70
N LEU A 77 8.39 -2.59 10.89
CA LEU A 77 7.27 -2.15 10.05
C LEU A 77 6.87 -3.22 9.03
N ALA A 78 7.85 -3.87 8.40
CA ALA A 78 7.62 -4.95 7.45
C ALA A 78 6.88 -6.12 8.08
N TYR A 79 7.26 -6.51 9.31
CA TYR A 79 6.55 -7.52 10.08
C TYR A 79 5.10 -7.12 10.39
N GLU A 80 4.87 -5.87 10.80
CA GLU A 80 3.51 -5.37 11.09
C GLU A 80 2.61 -5.40 9.85
N ILE A 81 3.13 -4.96 8.69
CA ILE A 81 2.38 -5.01 7.43
C ILE A 81 2.07 -6.46 7.04
N TYR A 82 3.03 -7.37 7.23
CA TYR A 82 2.87 -8.78 6.91
C TYR A 82 1.88 -9.47 7.83
N SER A 83 2.05 -9.33 9.15
CA SER A 83 1.26 -10.04 10.16
C SER A 83 -0.21 -9.62 10.21
N HIS A 84 -0.50 -8.39 9.80
CA HIS A 84 -1.87 -7.87 9.68
C HIS A 84 -2.47 -8.03 8.28
N ASN A 85 -1.81 -8.75 7.38
CA ASN A 85 -2.21 -8.91 5.98
C ASN A 85 -2.54 -7.58 5.29
N LEU A 86 -1.80 -6.52 5.63
CA LEU A 86 -1.99 -5.21 5.00
C LEU A 86 -1.50 -5.27 3.55
N HIS A 87 -2.18 -4.53 2.69
CA HIS A 87 -1.87 -4.48 1.26
C HIS A 87 -1.09 -3.22 0.92
N ILE A 88 -0.02 -3.38 0.17
CA ILE A 88 0.76 -2.28 -0.41
C ILE A 88 0.93 -2.49 -1.92
N ASN A 89 0.83 -1.42 -2.70
CA ASN A 89 1.07 -1.48 -4.15
C ASN A 89 2.55 -1.33 -4.51
N GLY A 90 3.31 -0.71 -3.63
CA GLY A 90 4.72 -0.42 -3.76
C GLY A 90 5.19 0.46 -2.61
N VAL A 91 6.36 1.08 -2.74
CA VAL A 91 6.96 1.95 -1.72
C VAL A 91 7.58 3.18 -2.36
N LEU A 92 7.37 4.35 -1.77
CA LEU A 92 7.98 5.62 -2.15
C LEU A 92 8.58 6.30 -0.91
N ALA A 93 9.89 6.42 -0.85
CA ALA A 93 10.62 7.06 0.25
C ALA A 93 12.03 7.51 -0.18
N SER A 94 12.90 7.88 0.78
CA SER A 94 14.34 7.93 0.53
C SER A 94 14.86 6.56 0.09
N GLU A 95 15.90 6.55 -0.75
CA GLU A 95 16.43 5.32 -1.34
C GLU A 95 16.83 4.29 -0.28
N ASP A 96 17.44 4.73 0.81
CA ASP A 96 17.85 3.86 1.92
C ASP A 96 16.65 3.18 2.60
N LEU A 97 15.56 3.94 2.85
CA LEU A 97 14.33 3.41 3.43
C LEU A 97 13.67 2.38 2.51
N VAL A 98 13.58 2.67 1.20
CA VAL A 98 13.00 1.73 0.23
C VAL A 98 13.80 0.44 0.18
N ASN A 99 15.13 0.55 0.05
CA ASN A 99 16.00 -0.62 -0.05
C ASN A 99 15.92 -1.51 1.20
N GLU A 100 16.00 -0.93 2.41
CA GLU A 100 15.94 -1.72 3.65
C GLU A 100 14.53 -2.25 3.93
N PHE A 101 13.48 -1.47 3.63
CA PHE A 101 12.10 -1.97 3.78
C PHE A 101 11.83 -3.15 2.84
N CYS A 102 12.17 -3.06 1.55
CA CYS A 102 11.97 -4.15 0.60
C CYS A 102 12.74 -5.41 1.01
N LYS A 103 14.01 -5.25 1.42
CA LYS A 103 14.83 -6.35 1.95
C LYS A 103 14.19 -6.98 3.20
N SER A 104 13.68 -6.17 4.11
CA SER A 104 13.02 -6.64 5.33
C SER A 104 11.69 -7.32 5.02
N TYR A 105 10.87 -6.75 4.15
CA TYR A 105 9.57 -7.29 3.79
C TYR A 105 9.67 -8.64 3.07
N THR A 106 10.68 -8.82 2.22
CA THR A 106 10.92 -10.10 1.52
C THR A 106 11.37 -11.25 2.43
N LYS A 107 11.76 -10.98 3.68
CA LYS A 107 11.99 -12.04 4.68
C LYS A 107 10.70 -12.72 5.10
N TYR A 108 9.62 -11.96 5.18
CA TYR A 108 8.30 -12.41 5.64
C TYR A 108 7.43 -12.83 4.46
N SER A 109 7.31 -11.97 3.46
CA SER A 109 6.55 -12.22 2.25
C SER A 109 7.47 -12.63 1.10
N LYS A 110 7.01 -13.49 0.22
CA LYS A 110 7.77 -13.84 -1.00
C LYS A 110 7.48 -12.89 -2.16
N PHE A 111 7.00 -11.67 -1.87
CA PHE A 111 6.79 -10.64 -2.87
C PHE A 111 8.13 -10.18 -3.46
N LYS A 112 8.07 -9.73 -4.71
CA LYS A 112 9.17 -9.07 -5.40
C LYS A 112 8.81 -7.61 -5.63
N PHE A 113 9.83 -6.79 -5.76
CA PHE A 113 9.68 -5.37 -6.07
C PHE A 113 10.45 -5.05 -7.36
N ASP A 114 9.81 -4.31 -8.26
CA ASP A 114 10.46 -3.73 -9.43
C ASP A 114 10.71 -2.25 -9.20
N ASP A 115 11.89 -1.81 -9.60
CA ASP A 115 12.25 -0.40 -9.58
C ASP A 115 11.42 0.35 -10.63
N LEU A 116 10.70 1.39 -10.19
CA LEU A 116 9.96 2.28 -11.09
C LEU A 116 10.78 3.53 -11.39
N PHE A 117 11.19 4.25 -10.35
CA PHE A 117 11.94 5.49 -10.49
C PHE A 117 13.00 5.63 -9.40
N SER A 118 14.14 6.22 -9.81
CA SER A 118 15.15 6.77 -8.92
C SER A 118 15.27 8.26 -9.20
N MET A 119 14.93 9.10 -8.23
CA MET A 119 14.82 10.54 -8.40
C MET A 119 15.66 11.28 -7.38
N GLY A 120 16.38 12.31 -7.82
CA GLY A 120 16.94 13.32 -6.94
C GLY A 120 15.87 14.35 -6.58
N LEU A 121 15.64 14.59 -5.30
CA LEU A 121 14.86 15.72 -4.80
C LEU A 121 15.81 16.89 -4.59
N LEU A 122 15.66 17.93 -5.41
CA LEU A 122 16.53 19.10 -5.39
C LEU A 122 15.79 20.32 -4.87
N VAL A 123 16.51 21.18 -4.16
CA VAL A 123 15.99 22.41 -3.54
C VAL A 123 16.84 23.60 -3.91
N SER A 124 16.23 24.78 -4.00
CA SER A 124 16.93 26.06 -4.16
C SER A 124 16.21 27.19 -3.42
N ASN A 125 17.00 28.01 -2.74
CA ASN A 125 16.61 29.29 -2.16
C ASN A 125 17.44 30.44 -2.75
N GLU A 126 18.09 30.21 -3.87
CA GLU A 126 18.94 31.19 -4.55
C GLU A 126 18.14 31.97 -5.60
N VAL A 127 18.50 33.23 -5.83
CA VAL A 127 17.97 34.08 -6.90
C VAL A 127 19.07 34.41 -7.86
N SER A 128 18.79 34.43 -9.15
CA SER A 128 19.70 34.89 -10.21
C SER A 128 19.08 36.03 -11.02
N ASP A 129 19.89 36.68 -11.86
CA ASP A 129 19.41 37.72 -12.75
C ASP A 129 18.62 37.20 -13.97
N GLU A 130 18.62 35.87 -14.17
CA GLU A 130 17.88 35.23 -15.26
C GLU A 130 16.37 35.32 -15.01
N ASN A 131 15.66 36.05 -15.87
CA ASN A 131 14.21 36.22 -15.77
C ASN A 131 13.60 36.42 -17.18
N ASP A 132 13.90 35.51 -18.09
CA ASP A 132 13.59 35.66 -19.52
C ASP A 132 12.25 34.98 -19.92
N ALA A 133 11.67 34.15 -19.08
CA ALA A 133 10.39 33.51 -19.36
C ALA A 133 9.23 34.39 -18.88
N GLN A 134 8.06 34.19 -19.48
CA GLN A 134 6.83 34.91 -19.13
C GLN A 134 5.74 33.91 -18.69
N LYS A 135 4.74 34.40 -17.96
CA LYS A 135 3.54 33.61 -17.68
C LYS A 135 2.81 33.26 -18.97
N ALA A 136 2.23 32.08 -19.00
CA ALA A 136 1.39 31.66 -20.12
C ALA A 136 0.07 32.46 -20.15
N SER A 137 -0.51 32.57 -21.34
CA SER A 137 -1.83 33.16 -21.56
C SER A 137 -2.88 32.05 -21.80
N ILE A 138 -4.16 32.41 -21.76
CA ILE A 138 -5.26 31.49 -22.06
C ILE A 138 -5.12 30.93 -23.48
N GLU A 139 -4.59 31.70 -24.41
CA GLU A 139 -4.37 31.26 -25.81
C GLU A 139 -3.31 30.18 -25.93
N ASP A 140 -2.39 30.08 -24.97
CA ASP A 140 -1.30 29.10 -24.95
C ASP A 140 -1.75 27.72 -24.44
N ILE A 141 -2.93 27.58 -23.81
CA ILE A 141 -3.42 26.35 -23.12
C ILE A 141 -3.38 25.13 -24.04
N LYS A 142 -3.88 25.25 -25.26
CA LYS A 142 -3.94 24.10 -26.19
C LYS A 142 -2.55 23.53 -26.51
N LEU A 143 -1.55 24.40 -26.66
CA LEU A 143 -0.18 23.98 -26.89
C LEU A 143 0.46 23.40 -25.63
N LEU A 144 0.14 23.96 -24.47
CA LEU A 144 0.62 23.45 -23.19
C LEU A 144 0.06 22.06 -22.88
N GLN A 145 -1.20 21.79 -23.22
CA GLN A 145 -1.78 20.44 -23.13
C GLN A 145 -1.03 19.42 -23.99
N ASP A 146 -0.67 19.81 -25.24
CA ASP A 146 0.14 18.96 -26.11
C ASP A 146 1.53 18.73 -25.54
N TYR A 147 2.15 19.75 -24.94
CA TYR A 147 3.47 19.65 -24.30
C TYR A 147 3.43 18.82 -23.03
N ASP A 148 2.39 18.95 -22.21
CA ASP A 148 2.20 18.13 -21.00
C ASP A 148 2.02 16.65 -21.36
N LYS A 149 1.18 16.35 -22.38
CA LYS A 149 1.04 15.00 -22.91
C LYS A 149 2.37 14.43 -23.40
N LYS A 150 3.14 15.19 -24.19
CA LYS A 150 4.46 14.76 -24.70
C LYS A 150 5.46 14.56 -23.56
N PHE A 151 5.48 15.44 -22.56
CA PHE A 151 6.30 15.28 -21.36
C PHE A 151 5.97 13.97 -20.64
N HIS A 152 4.66 13.69 -20.44
CA HIS A 152 4.22 12.48 -19.78
C HIS A 152 4.65 11.22 -20.53
N ILE A 153 4.47 11.18 -21.85
CA ILE A 153 4.91 10.06 -22.69
C ILE A 153 6.44 9.86 -22.60
N GLU A 154 7.23 10.95 -22.62
CA GLU A 154 8.70 10.85 -22.53
C GLU A 154 9.18 10.31 -21.17
N ILE A 155 8.48 10.63 -20.07
CA ILE A 155 8.88 10.21 -18.73
C ILE A 155 8.35 8.80 -18.39
N PHE A 156 7.09 8.50 -18.72
CA PHE A 156 6.42 7.28 -18.28
C PHE A 156 6.25 6.23 -19.36
N ASN A 157 6.59 6.56 -20.61
CA ASN A 157 6.41 5.70 -21.80
C ASN A 157 4.97 5.23 -22.01
N GLU A 158 3.99 5.98 -21.49
CA GLU A 158 2.55 5.74 -21.65
C GLU A 158 1.78 7.05 -21.80
N GLU A 159 0.58 7.01 -22.40
CA GLU A 159 -0.28 8.18 -22.47
C GLU A 159 -0.88 8.49 -21.09
N PRO A 160 -1.08 9.79 -20.75
CA PRO A 160 -1.74 10.15 -19.50
C PRO A 160 -3.17 9.60 -19.49
N LYS A 161 -3.54 8.98 -18.35
CA LYS A 161 -4.87 8.36 -18.16
C LYS A 161 -5.97 9.42 -17.91
N ILE A 162 -5.58 10.61 -17.54
CA ILE A 162 -6.48 11.73 -17.20
C ILE A 162 -5.90 12.99 -17.85
N ASP A 163 -6.73 13.74 -18.55
CA ASP A 163 -6.35 15.07 -19.02
C ASP A 163 -6.27 16.01 -17.81
N HIS A 164 -5.07 16.50 -17.52
CA HIS A 164 -4.87 17.49 -16.46
C HIS A 164 -5.42 18.85 -16.89
N GLU A 165 -6.19 19.48 -16.02
CA GLU A 165 -6.62 20.86 -16.22
C GLU A 165 -5.41 21.79 -16.18
N ILE A 166 -5.16 22.50 -17.29
CA ILE A 166 -4.07 23.47 -17.39
C ILE A 166 -4.58 24.83 -16.86
N ILE A 167 -4.00 25.25 -15.74
CA ILE A 167 -4.20 26.59 -15.19
C ILE A 167 -3.07 27.49 -15.73
N ALA A 168 -3.36 28.33 -16.70
CA ALA A 168 -2.37 29.15 -17.40
C ALA A 168 -1.47 29.97 -16.44
N ASP A 169 -2.03 30.52 -15.36
CA ASP A 169 -1.31 31.33 -14.37
C ASP A 169 -0.17 30.59 -13.66
N ASN A 170 -0.23 29.26 -13.62
CA ASN A 170 0.81 28.42 -13.04
C ASN A 170 1.94 28.11 -14.03
N TYR A 171 1.70 28.28 -15.33
CA TYR A 171 2.65 27.96 -16.38
C TYR A 171 3.52 29.14 -16.77
N TYR A 172 4.78 28.85 -17.09
CA TYR A 172 5.77 29.77 -17.61
C TYR A 172 6.26 29.23 -18.93
N VAL A 173 6.42 30.12 -19.90
CA VAL A 173 6.82 29.79 -21.26
C VAL A 173 7.99 30.67 -21.70
N TYR A 174 8.88 30.08 -22.50
CA TYR A 174 9.88 30.84 -23.25
C TYR A 174 9.52 30.83 -24.72
N LYS A 175 9.41 32.01 -25.31
CA LYS A 175 9.11 32.20 -26.74
C LYS A 175 10.39 32.51 -27.51
N PHE A 176 10.63 31.76 -28.58
CA PHE A 176 11.71 32.01 -29.54
C PHE A 176 11.10 32.17 -30.92
N ASN A 177 11.38 33.28 -31.63
CA ASN A 177 10.73 33.63 -32.88
C ASN A 177 9.20 33.61 -32.82
N ASN A 178 8.60 34.11 -31.77
CA ASN A 178 7.16 34.09 -31.48
C ASN A 178 6.54 32.69 -31.26
N GLU A 179 7.33 31.64 -31.19
CA GLU A 179 6.88 30.29 -30.89
C GLU A 179 7.24 29.88 -29.46
N ILE A 180 6.33 29.25 -28.72
CA ILE A 180 6.65 28.66 -27.42
C ILE A 180 7.52 27.44 -27.65
N VAL A 181 8.75 27.46 -27.17
CA VAL A 181 9.74 26.40 -27.35
C VAL A 181 10.06 25.65 -26.08
N SER A 182 9.76 26.22 -24.92
CA SER A 182 9.97 25.56 -23.61
C SER A 182 8.93 26.06 -22.61
N CYS A 183 8.51 25.19 -21.72
CA CYS A 183 7.58 25.49 -20.63
C CYS A 183 7.95 24.74 -19.35
N ALA A 184 7.39 25.20 -18.23
CA ALA A 184 7.32 24.51 -16.95
C ALA A 184 6.22 25.16 -16.11
N HIS A 185 5.81 24.54 -15.01
CA HIS A 185 4.75 25.10 -14.17
C HIS A 185 5.06 24.93 -12.68
N LYS A 186 4.42 25.79 -11.88
CA LYS A 186 4.37 25.66 -10.42
C LYS A 186 3.31 24.63 -10.05
N THR A 187 3.62 23.78 -9.06
CA THR A 187 2.68 22.82 -8.50
C THR A 187 2.98 22.63 -7.02
N ARG A 188 2.07 22.02 -6.28
CA ARG A 188 2.23 21.73 -4.84
C ARG A 188 2.77 22.92 -4.06
N GLU A 189 2.07 24.03 -4.16
CA GLU A 189 2.40 25.27 -3.44
C GLU A 189 1.83 25.22 -2.03
N GLU A 190 2.70 25.32 -1.03
CA GLU A 190 2.41 25.42 0.39
C GLU A 190 2.95 26.74 0.95
N GLU A 191 2.79 26.97 2.26
CA GLU A 191 3.21 28.23 2.90
C GLU A 191 4.69 28.55 2.63
N ASN A 192 5.58 27.60 2.80
CA ASN A 192 7.04 27.80 2.76
C ASN A 192 7.74 27.13 1.57
N ILE A 193 7.02 26.40 0.72
CA ILE A 193 7.59 25.66 -0.39
C ILE A 193 6.72 25.75 -1.65
N CYS A 194 7.36 25.59 -2.82
CA CYS A 194 6.63 25.42 -4.08
C CYS A 194 7.43 24.53 -5.03
N SER A 195 6.78 23.56 -5.65
CA SER A 195 7.40 22.64 -6.61
C SER A 195 7.37 23.20 -8.02
N ILE A 196 8.42 22.91 -8.79
CA ILE A 196 8.49 23.10 -10.24
C ILE A 196 8.34 21.74 -10.92
N SER A 197 7.45 21.65 -11.90
CA SER A 197 7.15 20.43 -12.64
C SER A 197 6.93 20.70 -14.13
N GLY A 198 6.78 19.63 -14.93
CA GLY A 198 6.44 19.73 -16.35
C GLY A 198 7.47 20.49 -17.18
N VAL A 199 8.75 20.36 -16.84
CA VAL A 199 9.83 21.05 -17.59
C VAL A 199 10.00 20.39 -18.94
N TYR A 200 9.43 20.99 -19.96
CA TYR A 200 9.45 20.46 -21.33
C TYR A 200 10.07 21.46 -22.30
N THR A 201 10.92 20.98 -23.20
CA THR A 201 11.43 21.73 -24.33
C THR A 201 11.18 20.95 -25.60
N ASN A 202 10.56 21.61 -26.57
CA ASN A 202 10.33 21.03 -27.89
C ASN A 202 11.64 20.46 -28.47
N PRO A 203 11.67 19.18 -28.89
CA PRO A 203 12.87 18.48 -29.34
C PRO A 203 13.74 19.27 -30.36
N ASN A 204 13.10 19.99 -31.28
CA ASN A 204 13.79 20.78 -32.30
C ASN A 204 14.59 21.99 -31.73
N TYR A 205 14.32 22.32 -30.47
CA TYR A 205 14.90 23.50 -29.80
C TYR A 205 15.75 23.13 -28.59
N ARG A 206 15.99 21.83 -28.33
CA ARG A 206 16.81 21.36 -27.20
C ARG A 206 18.30 21.76 -27.37
N GLY A 207 19.02 21.74 -26.25
CA GLY A 207 20.46 22.08 -26.25
C GLY A 207 20.78 23.58 -26.35
N LYS A 208 19.76 24.46 -26.40
CA LYS A 208 19.94 25.92 -26.55
C LYS A 208 19.73 26.70 -25.24
N GLY A 209 19.57 26.02 -24.11
CA GLY A 209 19.42 26.63 -22.78
C GLY A 209 18.03 27.16 -22.47
N PHE A 210 16.97 26.84 -23.24
CA PHE A 210 15.62 27.41 -23.03
C PHE A 210 14.95 26.89 -21.75
N ALA A 211 15.14 25.62 -21.39
CA ALA A 211 14.67 25.08 -20.09
C ALA A 211 15.30 25.85 -18.91
N ARG A 212 16.60 26.19 -19.01
CA ARG A 212 17.29 26.99 -18.00
C ARG A 212 16.55 28.32 -17.73
N LYS A 213 16.20 29.04 -18.80
CA LYS A 213 15.51 30.32 -18.71
C LYS A 213 14.15 30.22 -18.01
N VAL A 214 13.38 29.18 -18.37
CA VAL A 214 12.06 28.94 -17.76
C VAL A 214 12.19 28.60 -16.27
N VAL A 215 13.04 27.61 -15.94
CA VAL A 215 13.18 27.15 -14.56
C VAL A 215 13.80 28.22 -13.65
N SER A 216 14.79 28.99 -14.13
CA SER A 216 15.38 30.11 -13.40
C SER A 216 14.33 31.19 -13.08
N THR A 217 13.47 31.53 -14.04
CA THR A 217 12.38 32.52 -13.84
C THR A 217 11.42 32.03 -12.76
N ILE A 218 10.94 30.78 -12.85
CA ILE A 218 9.98 30.23 -11.86
C ILE A 218 10.64 30.16 -10.48
N ARG A 219 11.87 29.64 -10.39
CA ARG A 219 12.63 29.57 -9.13
C ARG A 219 12.76 30.97 -8.49
N ASN A 220 13.16 31.97 -9.28
CA ASN A 220 13.32 33.34 -8.80
C ASN A 220 12.02 33.91 -8.24
N GLU A 221 10.88 33.64 -8.90
CA GLU A 221 9.57 34.09 -8.41
C GLU A 221 9.20 33.40 -7.09
N ILE A 222 9.40 32.06 -7.00
CA ILE A 222 9.13 31.28 -5.78
C ILE A 222 9.99 31.83 -4.63
N VAL A 223 11.30 31.98 -4.85
CA VAL A 223 12.22 32.45 -3.78
C VAL A 223 11.94 33.89 -3.37
N LYS A 224 11.63 34.78 -4.32
CA LYS A 224 11.21 36.18 -4.02
C LYS A 224 9.90 36.26 -3.22
N SER A 225 9.03 35.24 -3.31
CA SER A 225 7.83 35.14 -2.47
C SER A 225 8.11 34.61 -1.05
N GLY A 226 9.38 34.35 -0.69
CA GLY A 226 9.79 33.84 0.61
C GLY A 226 9.73 32.32 0.73
N LYS A 227 9.55 31.58 -0.37
CA LYS A 227 9.43 30.14 -0.39
C LYS A 227 10.69 29.46 -0.91
N ILE A 228 10.86 28.17 -0.57
CA ILE A 228 11.90 27.31 -1.15
C ILE A 228 11.35 26.67 -2.43
N ALA A 229 12.08 26.82 -3.52
CA ALA A 229 11.79 26.09 -4.76
C ALA A 229 12.32 24.68 -4.68
N TYR A 230 11.52 23.67 -5.08
CA TYR A 230 12.00 22.31 -5.20
C TYR A 230 11.50 21.63 -6.47
N LEU A 231 12.19 20.58 -6.88
CA LEU A 231 11.81 19.75 -8.03
C LEU A 231 12.37 18.34 -7.89
N TYR A 232 11.78 17.44 -8.65
CA TYR A 232 12.29 16.08 -8.82
C TYR A 232 13.02 15.96 -10.15
N VAL A 233 14.12 15.23 -10.16
CA VAL A 233 14.89 14.92 -11.38
C VAL A 233 15.18 13.42 -11.43
N ASP A 234 14.97 12.79 -12.56
CA ASP A 234 15.39 11.41 -12.79
C ASP A 234 16.92 11.30 -12.67
N ASN A 235 17.41 10.45 -11.78
CA ASN A 235 18.84 10.21 -11.58
C ASN A 235 19.51 9.63 -12.83
N ASN A 236 18.75 9.00 -13.72
CA ASN A 236 19.21 8.48 -15.00
C ASN A 236 19.26 9.57 -16.10
N ASN A 237 18.84 10.82 -15.80
CA ASN A 237 18.90 11.95 -16.72
C ASN A 237 20.02 12.94 -16.34
N PRO A 238 21.27 12.72 -16.77
CA PRO A 238 22.40 13.58 -16.40
C PRO A 238 22.28 15.00 -16.97
N ILE A 239 21.55 15.18 -18.08
CA ILE A 239 21.38 16.50 -18.72
C ILE A 239 20.51 17.38 -17.81
N SER A 240 19.36 16.89 -17.37
CA SER A 240 18.48 17.63 -16.47
C SER A 240 19.14 17.86 -15.11
N SER A 241 19.81 16.84 -14.55
CA SER A 241 20.54 16.93 -13.29
C SER A 241 21.65 18.02 -13.34
N HIS A 242 22.41 18.05 -14.45
CA HIS A 242 23.43 19.10 -14.67
C HIS A 242 22.78 20.50 -14.79
N LEU A 243 21.72 20.61 -15.57
CA LEU A 243 20.95 21.85 -15.71
C LEU A 243 20.55 22.43 -14.36
N TYR A 244 19.82 21.66 -13.54
CA TYR A 244 19.32 22.16 -12.27
C TYR A 244 20.42 22.54 -11.28
N LYS A 245 21.48 21.73 -11.19
CA LYS A 245 22.66 22.04 -10.38
C LYS A 245 23.33 23.34 -10.85
N SER A 246 23.44 23.55 -12.17
CA SER A 246 24.08 24.75 -12.76
C SER A 246 23.31 26.05 -12.49
N ILE A 247 22.04 25.97 -12.12
CA ILE A 247 21.19 27.12 -11.77
C ILE A 247 20.92 27.20 -10.26
N GLY A 248 21.72 26.56 -9.41
CA GLY A 248 21.68 26.73 -7.96
C GLY A 248 20.74 25.76 -7.21
N PHE A 249 20.26 24.70 -7.84
CA PHE A 249 19.59 23.64 -7.10
C PHE A 249 20.62 22.69 -6.48
N LYS A 250 20.36 22.28 -5.23
CA LYS A 250 21.18 21.35 -4.45
C LYS A 250 20.37 20.09 -4.13
N LEU A 251 21.03 18.95 -4.18
CA LEU A 251 20.42 17.68 -3.80
C LEU A 251 20.08 17.70 -2.30
N LEU A 252 18.82 17.46 -1.98
CA LEU A 252 18.36 17.25 -0.61
C LEU A 252 18.44 15.76 -0.24
N VAL A 253 17.80 14.91 -1.04
CA VAL A 253 17.78 13.46 -0.83
C VAL A 253 17.53 12.71 -2.15
N ASN A 254 18.09 11.51 -2.28
CA ASN A 254 17.66 10.58 -3.32
C ASN A 254 16.41 9.84 -2.85
N ARG A 255 15.42 9.80 -3.73
CA ARG A 255 14.17 9.05 -3.52
C ARG A 255 14.08 7.89 -4.50
N LYS A 256 13.47 6.84 -4.05
CA LYS A 256 13.22 5.65 -4.86
C LYS A 256 11.74 5.29 -4.79
N GLU A 257 11.21 4.87 -5.91
CA GLU A 257 9.88 4.31 -6.03
C GLU A 257 9.98 2.90 -6.58
N VAL A 258 9.31 1.96 -5.91
CA VAL A 258 9.23 0.56 -6.34
C VAL A 258 7.78 0.12 -6.38
N LYS A 259 7.49 -0.81 -7.27
CA LYS A 259 6.19 -1.47 -7.37
C LYS A 259 6.27 -2.89 -6.84
N CYS A 260 5.26 -3.29 -6.07
CA CYS A 260 5.05 -4.69 -5.71
C CYS A 260 4.64 -5.47 -6.95
N ILE A 261 5.34 -6.57 -7.27
CA ILE A 261 4.97 -7.47 -8.35
C ILE A 261 4.05 -8.53 -7.79
N GLU A 262 2.94 -8.81 -8.49
CA GLU A 262 2.14 -9.97 -8.18
C GLU A 262 2.99 -11.25 -8.27
N SER A 263 3.05 -11.99 -7.19
CA SER A 263 3.66 -13.30 -7.15
C SER A 263 2.60 -14.39 -7.28
N ASN A 264 3.01 -15.60 -7.63
CA ASN A 264 2.17 -16.80 -7.53
C ASN A 264 1.86 -17.18 -6.08
N ILE A 265 2.54 -16.54 -5.10
CA ILE A 265 2.23 -16.72 -3.67
C ILE A 265 1.06 -15.81 -3.31
N LYS A 266 -0.03 -16.43 -2.93
CA LYS A 266 -1.29 -15.77 -2.58
C LYS A 266 -1.65 -16.06 -1.12
N ARG A 267 -2.59 -15.28 -0.58
CA ARG A 267 -3.14 -15.47 0.77
C ARG A 267 -4.65 -15.48 0.73
N VAL A 268 -5.22 -16.34 1.58
CA VAL A 268 -6.68 -16.39 1.82
C VAL A 268 -6.93 -16.51 3.31
N VAL A 269 -8.09 -16.01 3.74
CA VAL A 269 -8.51 -16.04 5.16
C VAL A 269 -9.85 -16.75 5.28
N PHE A 270 -9.89 -17.76 6.15
CA PHE A 270 -11.11 -18.54 6.45
C PHE A 270 -11.35 -18.59 7.96
N ALA A 271 -12.59 -18.41 8.39
CA ALA A 271 -13.05 -18.68 9.74
C ALA A 271 -13.88 -19.98 9.75
N GLY A 272 -13.54 -20.94 10.60
CA GLY A 272 -14.14 -22.28 10.59
C GLY A 272 -14.33 -22.89 11.99
N GLY A 273 -14.75 -22.10 12.97
CA GLY A 273 -14.77 -22.50 14.39
C GLY A 273 -13.38 -22.39 14.99
N CYS A 274 -13.02 -23.30 15.88
CA CYS A 274 -11.70 -23.32 16.49
C CYS A 274 -10.58 -23.36 15.43
N PHE A 275 -9.71 -22.35 15.43
CA PHE A 275 -8.63 -22.21 14.45
C PHE A 275 -7.57 -23.33 14.49
N TRP A 276 -7.38 -24.00 15.66
CA TRP A 276 -6.50 -25.17 15.73
C TRP A 276 -7.02 -26.33 14.87
N CYS A 277 -8.32 -26.55 14.94
CA CYS A 277 -8.97 -27.64 14.24
C CYS A 277 -9.01 -27.41 12.72
N ILE A 278 -9.36 -26.21 12.29
CA ILE A 278 -9.42 -25.92 10.84
C ILE A 278 -8.02 -25.82 10.23
N ALA A 279 -7.02 -25.29 10.94
CA ALA A 279 -5.65 -25.20 10.45
C ALA A 279 -5.05 -26.58 10.13
N GLY A 280 -5.38 -27.60 10.92
CA GLY A 280 -4.90 -28.96 10.76
C GLY A 280 -5.15 -29.55 9.37
N ALA A 281 -6.27 -29.19 8.74
CA ALA A 281 -6.66 -29.66 7.41
C ALA A 281 -5.74 -29.17 6.28
N PHE A 282 -4.98 -28.10 6.50
CA PHE A 282 -4.21 -27.43 5.44
C PHE A 282 -2.70 -27.67 5.51
N TYR A 283 -2.14 -28.07 6.67
CA TYR A 283 -0.69 -28.15 6.85
C TYR A 283 0.02 -29.12 5.87
N ASN A 284 -0.66 -30.16 5.40
CA ASN A 284 -0.08 -31.19 4.56
C ASN A 284 -0.52 -31.11 3.09
N LEU A 285 -1.21 -30.04 2.68
CA LEU A 285 -1.63 -29.88 1.29
C LEU A 285 -0.44 -29.42 0.45
N ASP A 286 -0.19 -30.11 -0.65
CA ASP A 286 0.83 -29.65 -1.61
C ASP A 286 0.42 -28.29 -2.19
N GLY A 287 1.36 -27.36 -2.20
CA GLY A 287 1.13 -25.97 -2.58
C GLY A 287 0.78 -25.04 -1.44
N VAL A 288 0.39 -25.51 -0.27
CA VAL A 288 0.28 -24.70 0.95
C VAL A 288 1.67 -24.49 1.54
N LEU A 289 2.05 -23.25 1.78
CA LEU A 289 3.36 -22.86 2.27
C LEU A 289 3.36 -22.61 3.78
N GLU A 290 2.35 -21.88 4.26
CA GLU A 290 2.17 -21.58 5.68
C GLU A 290 0.68 -21.42 6.02
N VAL A 291 0.35 -21.76 7.28
CA VAL A 291 -0.98 -21.56 7.86
C VAL A 291 -0.81 -20.88 9.20
N TYR A 292 -1.39 -19.70 9.33
CA TYR A 292 -1.35 -18.89 10.55
C TYR A 292 -2.70 -18.90 11.24
N SER A 293 -2.72 -19.17 12.55
CA SER A 293 -3.88 -18.95 13.39
C SER A 293 -4.02 -17.47 13.74
N GLY A 294 -5.24 -16.94 13.78
CA GLY A 294 -5.45 -15.53 14.07
C GLY A 294 -6.91 -15.14 14.18
N TYR A 295 -7.16 -13.85 14.05
CA TYR A 295 -8.47 -13.24 14.23
C TYR A 295 -8.77 -12.30 13.06
N SER A 296 -10.00 -12.39 12.52
CA SER A 296 -10.46 -11.49 11.45
C SER A 296 -11.93 -11.13 11.61
N GLY A 297 -12.39 -10.08 10.90
CA GLY A 297 -13.79 -9.63 10.90
C GLY A 297 -14.12 -8.50 11.88
N GLY A 298 -13.32 -8.32 12.94
CA GLY A 298 -13.48 -7.22 13.89
C GLY A 298 -12.72 -5.96 13.49
N LYS A 299 -12.90 -4.88 14.25
CA LYS A 299 -12.25 -3.58 13.99
C LYS A 299 -11.04 -3.30 14.87
N LYS A 300 -10.88 -4.01 15.98
CA LYS A 300 -9.77 -3.82 16.90
C LYS A 300 -8.49 -4.40 16.30
N VAL A 301 -7.41 -3.63 16.28
CA VAL A 301 -6.09 -4.14 15.92
C VAL A 301 -5.46 -4.82 17.14
N ASN A 302 -4.85 -5.99 16.94
CA ASN A 302 -4.23 -6.81 17.98
C ASN A 302 -5.17 -7.11 19.17
N PRO A 303 -6.35 -7.71 18.93
CA PRO A 303 -7.17 -8.20 20.03
C PRO A 303 -6.46 -9.39 20.69
N SER A 304 -6.56 -9.51 22.01
CA SER A 304 -6.10 -10.70 22.70
C SER A 304 -7.10 -11.87 22.53
N TYR A 305 -6.62 -13.11 22.69
CA TYR A 305 -7.46 -14.31 22.67
C TYR A 305 -8.70 -14.18 23.57
N ASN A 306 -8.52 -13.70 24.82
CA ASN A 306 -9.62 -13.56 25.76
C ASN A 306 -10.67 -12.54 25.29
N GLU A 307 -10.27 -11.45 24.67
CA GLU A 307 -11.19 -10.46 24.11
C GLU A 307 -11.99 -11.04 22.94
N VAL A 308 -11.35 -11.78 22.04
CA VAL A 308 -12.06 -12.44 20.93
C VAL A 308 -13.03 -13.51 21.45
N LYS A 309 -12.58 -14.36 22.36
CA LYS A 309 -13.39 -15.40 22.97
C LYS A 309 -14.60 -14.84 23.72
N SER A 310 -14.53 -13.64 24.28
CA SER A 310 -15.66 -12.97 24.92
C SER A 310 -16.77 -12.57 23.93
N GLY A 311 -16.51 -12.60 22.62
CA GLY A 311 -17.44 -12.21 21.57
C GLY A 311 -17.67 -10.70 21.43
N THR A 312 -16.95 -9.86 22.19
CA THR A 312 -17.20 -8.40 22.25
C THR A 312 -16.47 -7.61 21.16
N THR A 313 -15.46 -8.19 20.52
CA THR A 313 -14.61 -7.50 19.52
C THR A 313 -15.13 -7.60 18.09
N GLY A 314 -16.10 -8.49 17.85
CA GLY A 314 -16.60 -8.79 16.51
C GLY A 314 -15.67 -9.65 15.65
N HIS A 315 -14.52 -10.08 16.21
CA HIS A 315 -13.62 -11.00 15.52
C HIS A 315 -14.10 -12.43 15.59
N MET A 316 -13.74 -13.20 14.57
CA MET A 316 -13.82 -14.66 14.53
C MET A 316 -12.42 -15.25 14.64
N GLU A 317 -12.29 -16.41 15.28
CA GLU A 317 -11.11 -17.26 15.11
C GLU A 317 -11.00 -17.64 13.63
N ALA A 318 -9.86 -17.36 13.04
CA ALA A 318 -9.63 -17.53 11.61
C ALA A 318 -8.23 -18.08 11.34
N ILE A 319 -8.05 -18.61 10.16
CA ILE A 319 -6.74 -18.98 9.63
C ILE A 319 -6.42 -18.15 8.40
N MET A 320 -5.15 -17.76 8.26
CA MET A 320 -4.61 -17.22 7.02
C MET A 320 -3.70 -18.29 6.38
N ILE A 321 -4.01 -18.63 5.13
CA ILE A 321 -3.28 -19.63 4.36
C ILE A 321 -2.45 -18.90 3.32
N GLU A 322 -1.13 -19.08 3.35
CA GLU A 322 -0.23 -18.66 2.29
C GLU A 322 0.04 -19.87 1.38
N TYR A 323 -0.19 -19.71 0.09
CA TYR A 323 -0.12 -20.81 -0.87
C TYR A 323 0.47 -20.40 -2.22
N ASP A 324 1.05 -21.36 -2.92
CA ASP A 324 1.53 -21.25 -4.29
C ASP A 324 0.39 -21.56 -5.27
N SER A 325 -0.11 -20.51 -5.94
CA SER A 325 -1.25 -20.63 -6.86
C SER A 325 -0.95 -21.43 -8.13
N ASP A 326 0.32 -21.70 -8.43
CA ASP A 326 0.71 -22.60 -9.51
C ASP A 326 0.57 -24.08 -9.12
N LYS A 327 0.51 -24.39 -7.81
CA LYS A 327 0.40 -25.76 -7.30
C LYS A 327 -0.99 -26.11 -6.79
N ILE A 328 -1.65 -25.17 -6.11
CA ILE A 328 -2.99 -25.37 -5.55
C ILE A 328 -3.88 -24.17 -5.87
N THR A 329 -5.09 -24.43 -6.35
CA THR A 329 -6.04 -23.35 -6.68
C THR A 329 -6.82 -22.89 -5.45
N TYR A 330 -7.33 -21.66 -5.49
CA TYR A 330 -8.26 -21.15 -4.47
C TYR A 330 -9.49 -22.05 -4.30
N GLU A 331 -10.01 -22.59 -5.41
CA GLU A 331 -11.16 -23.51 -5.40
C GLU A 331 -10.85 -24.78 -4.58
N ASN A 332 -9.66 -25.36 -4.74
CA ASN A 332 -9.26 -26.56 -3.99
C ASN A 332 -9.12 -26.25 -2.49
N LEU A 333 -8.56 -25.08 -2.14
CA LEU A 333 -8.49 -24.64 -0.75
C LEU A 333 -9.89 -24.46 -0.16
N LEU A 334 -10.80 -23.86 -0.93
CA LEU A 334 -12.17 -23.65 -0.49
C LEU A 334 -12.96 -24.95 -0.35
N LYS A 335 -12.77 -25.93 -1.23
CA LYS A 335 -13.31 -27.28 -1.09
C LYS A 335 -12.81 -27.95 0.19
N THR A 336 -11.49 -27.92 0.42
CA THR A 336 -10.92 -28.45 1.68
C THR A 336 -11.50 -27.78 2.90
N TYR A 337 -11.73 -26.45 2.85
CA TYR A 337 -12.40 -25.72 3.93
C TYR A 337 -13.80 -26.27 4.21
N PHE A 338 -14.65 -26.38 3.17
CA PHE A 338 -16.01 -26.88 3.32
C PHE A 338 -16.08 -28.35 3.80
N GLU A 339 -15.13 -29.18 3.41
CA GLU A 339 -15.04 -30.58 3.87
C GLU A 339 -14.72 -30.70 5.36
N ASN A 340 -14.19 -29.66 6.00
CA ASN A 340 -13.74 -29.68 7.40
C ASN A 340 -14.58 -28.81 8.35
N ILE A 341 -15.75 -28.31 7.88
CA ILE A 341 -16.72 -27.57 8.68
C ILE A 341 -18.12 -28.17 8.50
N ASP A 342 -19.06 -27.84 9.43
CA ASP A 342 -20.48 -27.97 9.16
C ASP A 342 -21.02 -26.65 8.56
N PRO A 343 -21.25 -26.58 7.23
CA PRO A 343 -21.65 -25.35 6.59
C PRO A 343 -23.11 -24.96 6.89
N PHE A 344 -23.87 -25.83 7.53
CA PHE A 344 -25.27 -25.58 7.88
C PHE A 344 -25.43 -24.99 9.29
N ASP A 345 -24.35 -24.96 10.07
CA ASP A 345 -24.33 -24.40 11.42
C ASP A 345 -23.91 -22.92 11.39
N GLY A 346 -24.86 -22.04 11.71
CA GLY A 346 -24.64 -20.59 11.73
C GLY A 346 -24.20 -20.02 13.09
N ASP A 347 -24.23 -20.79 14.16
CA ASP A 347 -24.03 -20.33 15.54
C ASP A 347 -22.68 -20.75 16.14
N GLY A 348 -21.84 -21.37 15.34
CA GLY A 348 -20.54 -21.87 15.73
C GLY A 348 -20.16 -23.13 14.98
N GLN A 349 -19.28 -23.95 15.55
CA GLN A 349 -18.90 -25.22 14.98
C GLN A 349 -18.77 -26.28 16.09
N PHE A 350 -19.55 -27.34 16.00
CA PHE A 350 -19.53 -28.45 16.96
C PHE A 350 -19.77 -28.00 18.40
N ILE A 351 -18.80 -28.23 19.32
CA ILE A 351 -18.90 -27.76 20.70
C ILE A 351 -18.53 -26.28 20.86
N ASP A 352 -17.83 -25.69 19.88
CA ASP A 352 -17.40 -24.30 19.91
C ASP A 352 -18.56 -23.40 19.47
N ARG A 353 -19.14 -22.63 20.40
CA ARG A 353 -20.36 -21.86 20.18
C ARG A 353 -20.12 -20.35 20.35
N GLY A 354 -20.88 -19.56 19.62
CA GLY A 354 -20.88 -18.11 19.72
C GLY A 354 -20.22 -17.43 18.52
N SER A 355 -20.28 -16.09 18.51
CA SER A 355 -19.89 -15.27 17.36
C SER A 355 -18.43 -15.43 16.92
N SER A 356 -17.52 -15.72 17.86
CA SER A 356 -16.10 -15.94 17.58
C SER A 356 -15.82 -17.27 16.86
N TYR A 357 -16.76 -18.20 16.83
CA TYR A 357 -16.62 -19.52 16.21
C TYR A 357 -17.50 -19.71 14.97
N GLN A 358 -18.10 -18.65 14.47
CA GLN A 358 -18.86 -18.69 13.22
C GLN A 358 -17.98 -18.95 12.01
N THR A 359 -18.58 -19.38 10.92
CA THR A 359 -17.90 -19.69 9.67
C THR A 359 -17.98 -18.52 8.70
N ALA A 360 -16.86 -18.18 8.08
CA ALA A 360 -16.78 -17.14 7.07
C ALA A 360 -15.61 -17.34 6.10
N VAL A 361 -15.80 -16.84 4.90
CA VAL A 361 -14.75 -16.65 3.87
C VAL A 361 -14.57 -15.16 3.67
N PHE A 362 -13.32 -14.69 3.67
CA PHE A 362 -12.98 -13.28 3.52
C PHE A 362 -12.37 -13.04 2.14
N THR A 363 -13.03 -12.25 1.29
CA THR A 363 -12.48 -11.89 -0.02
C THR A 363 -13.12 -10.65 -0.62
N ASN A 364 -12.30 -9.83 -1.30
CA ASN A 364 -12.74 -8.74 -2.18
C ASN A 364 -12.53 -9.07 -3.66
N ASN A 365 -12.07 -10.28 -3.98
CA ASN A 365 -11.81 -10.72 -5.35
C ASN A 365 -13.07 -11.29 -5.99
N GLU A 366 -13.55 -10.70 -7.07
CA GLU A 366 -14.80 -11.10 -7.72
C GLU A 366 -14.78 -12.56 -8.24
N ASN A 367 -13.63 -13.03 -8.75
CA ASN A 367 -13.51 -14.43 -9.17
C ASN A 367 -13.63 -15.39 -7.98
N GLN A 368 -13.07 -15.04 -6.82
CA GLN A 368 -13.19 -15.84 -5.60
C GLN A 368 -14.63 -15.85 -5.07
N LYS A 369 -15.35 -14.73 -5.17
CA LYS A 369 -16.78 -14.66 -4.82
C LYS A 369 -17.62 -15.59 -5.70
N ILE A 370 -17.38 -15.57 -7.01
CA ILE A 370 -18.06 -16.47 -7.96
C ILE A 370 -17.79 -17.93 -7.64
N ILE A 371 -16.53 -18.30 -7.33
CA ILE A 371 -16.17 -19.68 -6.95
C ILE A 371 -16.91 -20.07 -5.66
N PHE A 372 -16.94 -19.18 -4.66
CA PHE A 372 -17.63 -19.41 -3.41
C PHE A 372 -19.14 -19.63 -3.62
N GLU A 373 -19.80 -18.78 -4.39
CA GLU A 373 -21.22 -18.90 -4.72
C GLU A 373 -21.55 -20.20 -5.45
N ASN A 374 -20.72 -20.63 -6.40
CA ASN A 374 -20.89 -21.89 -7.11
C ASN A 374 -20.83 -23.09 -6.13
N ILE A 375 -19.82 -23.13 -5.26
CA ILE A 375 -19.68 -24.21 -4.27
C ILE A 375 -20.87 -24.23 -3.29
N ILE A 376 -21.34 -23.07 -2.83
CA ILE A 376 -22.53 -22.99 -1.99
C ILE A 376 -23.76 -23.55 -2.70
N ASN A 377 -23.99 -23.16 -3.95
CA ASN A 377 -25.11 -23.65 -4.74
C ASN A 377 -25.07 -25.16 -4.89
N ASP A 378 -23.89 -25.73 -5.16
CA ASP A 378 -23.71 -27.19 -5.28
C ASP A 378 -24.04 -27.90 -3.97
N ILE A 379 -23.55 -27.40 -2.83
CA ILE A 379 -23.85 -27.94 -1.50
C ILE A 379 -25.34 -27.85 -1.19
N GLN A 380 -25.97 -26.69 -1.39
CA GLN A 380 -27.38 -26.48 -1.12
C GLN A 380 -28.28 -27.41 -1.97
N ASN A 381 -27.96 -27.54 -3.25
CA ASN A 381 -28.70 -28.43 -4.14
C ASN A 381 -28.52 -29.91 -3.74
N LYS A 382 -27.32 -30.33 -3.37
CA LYS A 382 -27.01 -31.71 -3.00
C LYS A 382 -27.65 -32.14 -1.68
N TYR A 383 -27.62 -31.27 -0.67
CA TYR A 383 -28.07 -31.56 0.67
C TYR A 383 -29.49 -31.04 0.99
N ASN A 384 -30.08 -30.25 0.09
CA ASN A 384 -31.34 -29.55 0.27
C ASN A 384 -31.43 -28.78 1.61
N LYS A 385 -30.35 -28.07 1.93
CA LYS A 385 -30.17 -27.26 3.15
C LYS A 385 -29.52 -25.94 2.81
N GLU A 386 -29.91 -24.89 3.55
CA GLU A 386 -29.29 -23.57 3.41
C GLU A 386 -27.88 -23.55 4.02
N VAL A 387 -26.88 -23.13 3.27
CA VAL A 387 -25.52 -22.92 3.78
C VAL A 387 -25.47 -21.62 4.59
N LYS A 388 -24.85 -21.65 5.77
CA LYS A 388 -24.76 -20.53 6.73
C LYS A 388 -23.38 -19.86 6.75
N VAL A 389 -22.43 -20.32 5.92
CA VAL A 389 -21.11 -19.72 5.81
C VAL A 389 -21.23 -18.32 5.23
N LYS A 390 -20.66 -17.34 5.92
CA LYS A 390 -20.70 -15.93 5.51
C LYS A 390 -19.65 -15.64 4.44
N LEU A 391 -20.00 -14.83 3.46
CA LEU A 391 -19.04 -14.17 2.59
C LEU A 391 -18.84 -12.74 3.10
N LEU A 392 -17.64 -12.41 3.51
CA LEU A 392 -17.29 -11.13 4.09
C LEU A 392 -16.15 -10.48 3.28
N ASP A 393 -16.12 -9.15 3.30
CA ASP A 393 -15.01 -8.42 2.71
C ASP A 393 -13.70 -8.73 3.43
N GLU A 394 -12.60 -8.77 2.67
CA GLU A 394 -11.27 -8.86 3.25
C GLU A 394 -11.05 -7.75 4.28
N ASN A 395 -10.61 -8.17 5.44
CA ASN A 395 -10.31 -7.30 6.57
C ASN A 395 -8.89 -7.56 7.07
N ILE A 396 -8.48 -6.77 8.07
CA ILE A 396 -7.22 -6.98 8.77
C ILE A 396 -7.25 -8.39 9.38
N PHE A 397 -6.14 -9.10 9.22
CA PHE A 397 -5.89 -10.34 9.92
C PHE A 397 -4.94 -10.04 11.09
N ASN A 398 -5.25 -10.47 12.28
CA ASN A 398 -4.39 -10.32 13.44
C ASN A 398 -3.85 -11.69 13.81
N PHE A 399 -2.54 -11.88 13.81
CA PHE A 399 -1.95 -13.15 14.26
C PHE A 399 -2.34 -13.40 15.72
N ALA A 400 -2.78 -14.62 16.00
CA ALA A 400 -2.93 -15.08 17.37
C ALA A 400 -1.54 -15.25 18.02
N GLU A 401 -1.55 -15.31 19.34
CA GLU A 401 -0.37 -15.46 20.17
C GLU A 401 0.43 -16.72 19.76
N GLU A 402 1.76 -16.72 19.98
CA GLU A 402 2.67 -17.77 19.50
C GLU A 402 2.28 -19.19 19.95
N GLU A 403 1.64 -19.33 21.11
CA GLU A 403 1.15 -20.60 21.63
C GLU A 403 0.03 -21.21 20.79
N HIS A 404 -0.69 -20.40 20.00
CA HIS A 404 -1.74 -20.84 19.09
C HIS A 404 -1.22 -21.19 17.70
N GLN A 405 0.02 -20.82 17.37
CA GLN A 405 0.59 -21.08 16.06
C GLN A 405 1.04 -22.53 15.92
N LYS A 406 0.63 -23.17 14.82
CA LYS A 406 1.00 -24.57 14.49
C LYS A 406 0.67 -25.57 15.60
N PHE A 407 -0.48 -25.35 16.30
CA PHE A 407 -0.86 -26.14 17.47
C PHE A 407 -0.92 -27.64 17.19
N ALA A 408 -1.51 -28.07 16.08
CA ALA A 408 -1.60 -29.47 15.69
C ALA A 408 -0.22 -30.12 15.47
N ILE A 409 0.78 -29.35 15.04
CA ILE A 409 2.16 -29.83 14.82
C ILE A 409 2.94 -29.86 16.14
N LYS A 410 2.82 -28.79 16.96
CA LYS A 410 3.55 -28.66 18.24
C LYS A 410 2.98 -29.59 19.33
N HIS A 411 1.70 -29.89 19.28
CA HIS A 411 0.96 -30.62 20.32
C HIS A 411 0.02 -31.69 19.73
N PRO A 412 0.52 -32.70 18.97
CA PRO A 412 -0.32 -33.64 18.23
C PRO A 412 -1.30 -34.44 19.10
N ASP A 413 -0.87 -34.84 20.31
CA ASP A 413 -1.74 -35.60 21.22
C ASP A 413 -2.91 -34.74 21.77
N LYS A 414 -2.61 -33.48 22.11
CA LYS A 414 -3.65 -32.54 22.56
C LYS A 414 -4.62 -32.22 21.43
N TYR A 415 -4.07 -31.99 20.21
CA TYR A 415 -4.88 -31.72 19.03
C TYR A 415 -5.84 -32.87 18.75
N LYS A 416 -5.34 -34.12 18.75
CA LYS A 416 -6.19 -35.32 18.57
C LYS A 416 -7.28 -35.42 19.63
N HIS A 417 -6.97 -35.12 20.88
CA HIS A 417 -7.94 -35.11 21.97
C HIS A 417 -9.03 -34.04 21.75
N GLU A 418 -8.65 -32.83 21.33
CA GLU A 418 -9.60 -31.76 20.98
C GLU A 418 -10.52 -32.15 19.81
N GLU A 419 -10.01 -32.80 18.77
CA GLU A 419 -10.83 -33.31 17.68
C GLU A 419 -11.84 -34.39 18.15
N GLU A 420 -11.41 -35.27 19.05
CA GLU A 420 -12.26 -36.32 19.59
C GLU A 420 -13.40 -35.75 20.48
N ILE A 421 -13.09 -34.87 21.42
CA ILE A 421 -14.09 -34.26 22.34
C ILE A 421 -15.01 -33.28 21.61
N SER A 422 -14.52 -32.56 20.60
CA SER A 422 -15.33 -31.65 19.80
C SER A 422 -16.39 -32.35 18.96
N GLY A 423 -16.26 -33.66 18.72
CA GLY A 423 -17.15 -34.43 17.86
C GLY A 423 -16.79 -34.33 16.36
N ARG A 424 -15.73 -33.62 15.99
CA ARG A 424 -15.27 -33.48 14.59
C ARG A 424 -14.90 -34.82 13.97
N THR A 425 -14.29 -35.72 14.73
CA THR A 425 -13.95 -37.08 14.27
C THR A 425 -15.16 -37.94 13.85
N LYS A 426 -16.33 -37.60 14.38
CA LYS A 426 -17.60 -38.28 14.06
C LYS A 426 -18.41 -37.57 12.98
N PHE A 427 -17.95 -36.43 12.56
CA PHE A 427 -18.61 -35.64 11.52
C PHE A 427 -18.42 -36.31 10.15
N ASN A 428 -19.55 -36.58 9.49
CA ASN A 428 -19.52 -37.04 8.11
C ASN A 428 -19.14 -35.86 7.22
N LYS A 429 -17.89 -35.86 6.76
CA LYS A 429 -17.38 -34.82 5.86
C LYS A 429 -18.33 -34.61 4.70
N ILE A 430 -18.56 -33.34 4.38
CA ILE A 430 -19.33 -32.97 3.19
C ILE A 430 -18.51 -33.35 1.97
N ASN A 431 -19.12 -34.08 1.07
CA ASN A 431 -18.54 -34.41 -0.23
C ASN A 431 -18.98 -33.30 -1.21
N ILE A 432 -18.08 -32.54 -1.76
CA ILE A 432 -18.34 -31.46 -2.72
C ILE A 432 -18.08 -31.95 -4.14
#